data_da8d961672338dfa74750578fb7c78e3
#
_entry.id   da8d961672338dfa74750578fb7c78e3
#
_cell.length_a   1.000
_cell.length_b   1.000
_cell.length_c   1.000
_cell.angle_alpha   90.00
_cell.angle_beta   90.00
_cell.angle_gamma   90.00
#
_symmetry.space_group_name_H-M   'P 1'
#
loop_
_entity.id
_entity.type
_entity.pdbx_description
1 polymer ?
#
loop_
_entity_poly.entity_id
_entity_poly.type
_entity_poly.pdbx_seq_one_letter_code
_entity_poly.pdbx_strand_id
1 'polypeptide(L)' 'MKADHTQVTRLLKTARGQIDGILKMVEEDRYCLEVSSQIMAAQSILKKANRMVLKAHM' A
#
# COMPACT_ATOMS: atom_id res chain seq x y z
N MET A 1 -6.15 14.40 12.78
CA MET A 1 -6.62 13.01 12.54
C MET A 1 -6.56 12.24 13.84
N LYS A 2 -7.57 11.42 14.12
CA LYS A 2 -7.66 10.68 15.41
C LYS A 2 -6.90 9.37 15.42
N ALA A 3 -6.53 8.83 14.26
CA ALA A 3 -5.80 7.57 14.18
C ALA A 3 -4.36 7.74 14.64
N ASP A 4 -3.73 6.61 15.00
CA ASP A 4 -2.32 6.58 15.38
C ASP A 4 -1.44 6.94 14.18
N HIS A 5 -0.87 8.15 14.22
CA HIS A 5 -0.02 8.65 13.13
C HIS A 5 1.16 7.72 12.85
N THR A 6 1.76 7.12 13.89
CA THR A 6 2.92 6.25 13.71
C THR A 6 2.57 5.00 12.92
N GLN A 7 1.45 4.35 13.25
CA GLN A 7 1.04 3.14 12.56
C GLN A 7 0.56 3.42 11.15
N VAL A 8 -0.26 4.45 10.97
CA VAL A 8 -0.75 4.83 9.63
C VAL A 8 0.42 5.23 8.74
N THR A 9 1.36 6.03 9.27
CA THR A 9 2.54 6.45 8.52
C THR A 9 3.38 5.25 8.09
N ARG A 10 3.57 4.27 8.99
CA ARG A 10 4.34 3.05 8.67
C ARG A 10 3.70 2.28 7.53
N LEU A 11 2.37 2.10 7.58
CA LEU A 11 1.65 1.38 6.53
C LEU A 11 1.75 2.11 5.19
N LEU A 12 1.58 3.44 5.20
CA LEU A 12 1.66 4.22 3.98
C LEU A 12 3.06 4.23 3.39
N LYS A 13 4.10 4.28 4.22
CA LYS A 13 5.49 4.19 3.73
C LYS A 13 5.78 2.81 3.14
N THR A 14 5.22 1.76 3.74
CA THR A 14 5.34 0.41 3.18
C THR A 14 4.67 0.33 1.81
N ALA A 15 3.46 0.87 1.69
CA ALA A 15 2.74 0.91 0.41
C ALA A 15 3.52 1.72 -0.62
N ARG A 16 4.11 2.85 -0.22
CA ARG A 16 4.92 3.68 -1.11
C ARG A 16 6.10 2.88 -1.68
N GLY A 17 6.80 2.14 -0.82
CA GLY A 17 7.91 1.30 -1.27
C GLY A 17 7.47 0.20 -2.20
N GLN A 18 6.29 -0.39 -1.95
CA GLN A 18 5.72 -1.39 -2.86
C GLN A 18 5.37 -0.78 -4.21
N ILE A 19 4.81 0.43 -4.22
CA ILE A 19 4.49 1.12 -5.47
C ILE A 19 5.75 1.40 -6.27
N ASP A 20 6.83 1.84 -5.61
CA ASP A 20 8.11 2.04 -6.28
C ASP A 20 8.62 0.75 -6.92
N GLY A 21 8.49 -0.38 -6.22
CA GLY A 21 8.85 -1.69 -6.77
C GLY A 21 7.99 -2.09 -7.95
N ILE A 22 6.68 -1.78 -7.90
CA ILE A 22 5.75 -2.05 -9.00
C ILE A 22 6.11 -1.23 -10.24
N LEU A 23 6.44 0.04 -10.06
CA LEU A 23 6.89 0.90 -11.15
C LEU A 23 8.12 0.30 -11.85
N LYS A 24 9.06 -0.20 -11.05
CA LYS A 24 10.25 -0.85 -11.60
C LYS A 24 9.89 -2.11 -12.39
N MET A 25 8.95 -2.91 -11.88
CA MET A 25 8.48 -4.11 -12.58
C MET A 25 7.88 -3.75 -13.96
N VAL A 26 7.10 -2.67 -14.01
CA VAL A 26 6.51 -2.19 -15.27
C VAL A 26 7.61 -1.73 -16.22
N GLU A 27 8.61 -1.01 -15.73
CA GLU A 27 9.75 -0.56 -16.53
C GLU A 27 10.53 -1.73 -17.11
N GLU A 28 10.63 -2.84 -16.37
CA GLU A 28 11.32 -4.06 -16.78
C GLU A 28 10.43 -4.99 -17.61
N ASP A 29 9.21 -4.57 -17.87
CA ASP A 29 8.24 -5.34 -18.65
C ASP A 29 8.01 -6.75 -18.08
N ARG A 30 7.85 -6.81 -16.74
CA ARG A 30 7.61 -8.08 -16.04
C ARG A 30 6.23 -8.63 -16.39
N TYR A 31 6.06 -9.93 -16.15
CA TYR A 31 4.82 -10.63 -16.49
C TYR A 31 3.61 -10.02 -15.79
N CYS A 32 2.51 -9.83 -16.57
CA CYS A 32 1.31 -9.12 -16.10
C CYS A 32 0.75 -9.65 -14.79
N LEU A 33 0.73 -10.97 -14.60
CA LEU A 33 0.18 -11.54 -13.36
C LEU A 33 1.07 -11.27 -12.15
N GLU A 34 2.39 -11.17 -12.35
CA GLU A 34 3.29 -10.76 -11.26
C GLU A 34 3.02 -9.32 -10.86
N VAL A 35 2.86 -8.43 -11.83
CA VAL A 35 2.57 -7.02 -11.58
C VAL A 35 1.23 -6.89 -10.85
N SER A 36 0.21 -7.59 -11.34
CA SER A 36 -1.13 -7.58 -10.72
C SER A 36 -1.09 -8.06 -9.28
N SER A 37 -0.34 -9.13 -9.01
CA SER A 37 -0.20 -9.67 -7.67
C SER A 37 0.42 -8.65 -6.71
N GLN A 38 1.43 -7.91 -7.16
CA GLN A 38 2.07 -6.87 -6.35
C GLN A 38 1.14 -5.68 -6.12
N ILE A 39 0.34 -5.32 -7.11
CA ILE A 39 -0.67 -4.27 -6.94
C ILE A 39 -1.69 -4.68 -5.87
N MET A 40 -2.14 -5.93 -5.90
CA MET A 40 -3.08 -6.44 -4.89
C MET A 40 -2.48 -6.38 -3.49
N ALA A 41 -1.19 -6.68 -3.35
CA ALA A 41 -0.50 -6.58 -2.06
C ALA A 41 -0.48 -5.13 -1.56
N ALA A 42 -0.20 -4.17 -2.43
CA ALA A 42 -0.21 -2.75 -2.06
C ALA A 42 -1.63 -2.30 -1.68
N GLN A 43 -2.65 -2.76 -2.40
CA GLN A 43 -4.04 -2.46 -2.08
C GLN A 43 -4.43 -2.97 -0.69
N SER A 44 -3.94 -4.15 -0.29
CA SER A 44 -4.24 -4.71 1.02
C SER A 44 -3.68 -3.84 2.14
N ILE A 45 -2.48 -3.29 1.95
CA ILE A 45 -1.88 -2.39 2.94
C ILE A 45 -2.65 -1.08 3.01
N LEU A 46 -3.04 -0.52 1.85
CA LEU A 46 -3.83 0.70 1.81
C LEU A 46 -5.19 0.51 2.48
N LYS A 47 -5.83 -0.64 2.26
CA LYS A 47 -7.09 -0.96 2.93
C LYS A 47 -6.93 -1.00 4.44
N LYS A 48 -5.85 -1.59 4.93
CA LYS A 48 -5.58 -1.66 6.36
C LYS A 48 -5.39 -0.25 6.94
N ALA A 49 -4.61 0.59 6.27
CA ALA A 49 -4.41 1.97 6.70
C ALA A 49 -5.74 2.74 6.73
N ASN A 50 -6.56 2.56 5.70
CA ASN A 50 -7.85 3.21 5.60
C ASN A 50 -8.79 2.79 6.71
N ARG A 51 -8.83 1.48 7.04
CA ARG A 51 -9.66 0.98 8.15
C ARG A 51 -9.23 1.62 9.47
N MET A 52 -7.92 1.79 9.68
CA MET A 52 -7.43 2.41 10.92
C MET A 52 -7.86 3.85 11.03
N VAL A 53 -7.80 4.61 9.92
CA VAL A 53 -8.24 6.01 9.90
C VAL A 53 -9.74 6.10 10.16
N LEU A 54 -10.54 5.29 9.47
CA LEU A 54 -12.00 5.35 9.59
C LEU A 54 -12.47 4.88 10.96
N LYS A 55 -11.87 3.80 11.48
CA LYS A 55 -12.23 3.27 12.80
C LYS A 55 -11.98 4.29 13.90
N ALA A 56 -10.86 4.99 13.85
CA ALA A 56 -10.54 5.99 14.85
C ALA A 56 -11.43 7.23 14.72
N HIS A 57 -11.92 7.52 13.53
CA HIS A 57 -12.83 8.65 13.29
C HIS A 57 -14.22 8.41 13.90
N MET A 58 -14.67 7.16 13.92
CA MET A 58 -15.95 6.81 14.51
C MET A 58 -15.90 6.81 16.04
#